data_fb46e51d6166dba38a52657503ba876b
#
_entry.id   fb46e51d6166dba38a52657503ba876b
#
_cell.length_a   1.000
_cell.length_b   1.000
_cell.length_c   1.000
_cell.angle_alpha   90.00
_cell.angle_beta   90.00
_cell.angle_gamma   90.00
#
_symmetry.space_group_name_H-M   'P 1'
#
loop_
_entity.id
_entity.type
_entity.pdbx_description
1 polymer ?
#
loop_
_entity_poly.entity_id
_entity_poly.type
_entity_poly.pdbx_seq_one_letter_code
_entity_poly.pdbx_strand_id
1 'polypeptide(L)'
;DVRASQIPWALDDGVGTMLPVMQSDITLSYGSKVLIIDAKYYAHTTQVQYDKHTLHSNNLYQIFTYVKNKDSEFGDKPHEVSGMLLYAQTDEAVQPDNTYMMSGNRISVKTLDLNCDFSEIANQLNAIAEGFLTSHKPAGGC
;
A
#
# COMPACT_ATOMS: atom_id res chain seq x y z
N ASP A 1 -2.35 16.04 0.71
CA ASP A 1 -2.11 15.95 -0.72
C ASP A 1 -2.47 14.53 -1.20
N VAL A 2 -3.17 14.45 -2.31
CA VAL A 2 -3.59 13.18 -2.93
C VAL A 2 -3.20 13.24 -4.40
N ARG A 3 -2.38 12.28 -4.84
CA ARG A 3 -1.94 12.24 -6.26
C ARG A 3 -1.38 10.87 -6.61
N ALA A 4 -1.37 10.57 -7.91
CA ALA A 4 -0.49 9.54 -8.46
C ALA A 4 0.92 10.14 -8.50
N SER A 5 1.91 9.44 -8.00
CA SER A 5 3.26 9.98 -7.96
C SER A 5 4.31 8.94 -8.35
N GLN A 6 5.36 9.43 -8.99
CA GLN A 6 6.54 8.61 -9.26
C GLN A 6 7.36 8.46 -7.98
N ILE A 7 7.93 7.30 -7.81
CA ILE A 7 8.78 6.97 -6.69
C ILE A 7 10.18 6.73 -7.25
N PRO A 8 11.18 7.53 -6.85
CA PRO A 8 12.54 7.32 -7.34
C PRO A 8 13.17 6.07 -6.73
N TRP A 9 13.98 5.38 -7.51
CA TRP A 9 14.81 4.31 -6.98
C TRP A 9 15.87 4.89 -6.04
N ALA A 10 16.01 4.29 -4.87
CA ALA A 10 17.09 4.63 -3.94
C ALA A 10 18.36 3.92 -4.42
N LEU A 11 19.24 4.65 -5.09
CA LEU A 11 20.43 4.11 -5.72
C LEU A 11 21.68 4.56 -4.96
N ASP A 12 22.57 3.61 -4.64
CA ASP A 12 23.81 3.92 -3.94
C ASP A 12 24.84 4.61 -4.85
N ASP A 13 24.83 4.24 -6.13
CA ASP A 13 25.79 4.76 -7.12
C ASP A 13 25.15 5.72 -8.13
N GLY A 14 23.86 5.95 -8.06
CA GLY A 14 23.13 6.82 -8.99
C GLY A 14 22.91 6.24 -10.39
N VAL A 15 23.27 4.98 -10.61
CA VAL A 15 23.15 4.35 -11.94
C VAL A 15 21.75 3.73 -12.09
N GLY A 16 20.87 4.44 -12.80
CA GLY A 16 19.47 4.00 -12.99
C GLY A 16 19.13 3.58 -14.41
N THR A 17 20.11 3.34 -15.26
CA THR A 17 19.91 2.95 -16.66
C THR A 17 19.06 1.68 -16.75
N MET A 18 18.00 1.72 -17.56
CA MET A 18 17.07 0.61 -17.79
C MET A 18 16.18 0.22 -16.59
N LEU A 19 16.25 0.93 -15.47
CA LEU A 19 15.30 0.69 -14.38
C LEU A 19 13.91 1.20 -14.79
N PRO A 20 12.85 0.43 -14.51
CA PRO A 20 11.49 0.85 -14.84
C PRO A 20 11.06 2.00 -13.93
N VAL A 21 10.13 2.81 -14.42
CA VAL A 21 9.50 3.85 -13.60
C VAL A 21 8.60 3.17 -12.59
N MET A 22 8.76 3.56 -11.31
CA MET A 22 7.80 3.19 -10.27
C MET A 22 6.78 4.32 -10.12
N GLN A 23 5.51 3.99 -10.24
CA GLN A 23 4.44 4.96 -10.09
C GLN A 23 3.31 4.35 -9.28
N SER A 24 2.91 5.02 -8.21
CA SER A 24 1.77 4.61 -7.41
C SER A 24 0.47 5.03 -8.08
N ASP A 25 -0.60 4.29 -7.81
CA ASP A 25 -1.94 4.71 -8.23
C ASP A 25 -2.39 5.91 -7.42
N ILE A 26 -2.23 5.85 -6.11
CA ILE A 26 -2.59 6.94 -5.19
C ILE A 26 -1.49 7.08 -4.14
N THR A 27 -1.08 8.31 -3.89
CA THR A 27 -0.24 8.65 -2.74
C THR A 27 -0.96 9.70 -1.91
N LEU A 28 -1.18 9.40 -0.64
CA LEU A 28 -1.71 10.34 0.35
C LEU A 28 -0.53 10.84 1.18
N SER A 29 -0.43 12.16 1.32
CA SER A 29 0.63 12.78 2.13
C SER A 29 0.04 13.78 3.10
N TYR A 30 0.48 13.70 4.35
CA TYR A 30 0.13 14.65 5.41
C TYR A 30 1.35 14.85 6.31
N GLY A 31 1.99 16.01 6.17
CA GLY A 31 3.25 16.25 6.86
C GLY A 31 4.30 15.23 6.45
N SER A 32 4.87 14.55 7.43
CA SER A 32 5.86 13.49 7.23
C SER A 32 5.25 12.08 7.13
N LYS A 33 3.92 11.99 7.07
CA LYS A 33 3.22 10.71 6.86
C LYS A 33 2.88 10.55 5.40
N VAL A 34 3.17 9.39 4.85
CA VAL A 34 2.86 9.03 3.46
C VAL A 34 2.22 7.64 3.43
N LEU A 35 1.12 7.51 2.70
CA LEU A 35 0.49 6.23 2.40
C LEU A 35 0.48 6.04 0.89
N ILE A 36 1.11 4.96 0.43
CA ILE A 36 1.11 4.56 -0.97
C ILE A 36 0.05 3.48 -1.15
N ILE A 37 -0.90 3.73 -2.05
CA ILE A 37 -1.98 2.78 -2.34
C ILE A 37 -1.81 2.28 -3.76
N ASP A 38 -1.87 0.97 -3.92
CA ASP A 38 -1.88 0.30 -5.20
C ASP A 38 -3.20 -0.46 -5.32
N ALA A 39 -4.02 -0.06 -6.30
CA ALA A 39 -5.34 -0.63 -6.51
C ALA A 39 -5.24 -1.84 -7.44
N LYS A 40 -5.91 -2.91 -7.08
CA LYS A 40 -5.90 -4.16 -7.84
C LYS A 40 -7.33 -4.63 -8.12
N TYR A 41 -7.57 -5.06 -9.33
CA TYR A 41 -8.83 -5.64 -9.74
C TYR A 41 -8.59 -7.05 -10.31
N TYR A 42 -9.03 -8.06 -9.56
CA TYR A 42 -8.90 -9.46 -9.96
C TYR A 42 -10.19 -10.21 -9.74
N ALA A 43 -10.43 -11.25 -10.51
CA ALA A 43 -11.53 -12.18 -10.26
C ALA A 43 -11.33 -12.92 -8.92
N HIS A 44 -10.07 -13.17 -8.54
CA HIS A 44 -9.68 -13.76 -7.27
C HIS A 44 -8.52 -12.96 -6.68
N THR A 45 -8.64 -12.53 -5.43
CA THR A 45 -7.63 -11.70 -4.75
C THR A 45 -6.51 -12.54 -4.16
N THR A 46 -6.73 -13.83 -3.98
CA THR A 46 -5.74 -14.73 -3.41
C THR A 46 -5.36 -15.83 -4.42
N GLN A 47 -4.20 -16.40 -4.20
CA GLN A 47 -3.74 -17.62 -4.89
C GLN A 47 -3.80 -18.78 -3.92
N VAL A 48 -3.95 -20.00 -4.44
CA VAL A 48 -3.90 -21.22 -3.62
C VAL A 48 -2.50 -21.81 -3.73
N GLN A 49 -1.88 -22.03 -2.57
CA GLN A 49 -0.58 -22.67 -2.47
C GLN A 49 -0.60 -23.61 -1.27
N TYR A 50 -0.34 -24.90 -1.49
CA TYR A 50 -0.37 -25.93 -0.42
C TYR A 50 -1.69 -25.91 0.36
N ASP A 51 -2.83 -25.85 -0.35
CA ASP A 51 -4.19 -25.77 0.20
C ASP A 51 -4.45 -24.54 1.09
N LYS A 52 -3.62 -23.51 1.00
CA LYS A 52 -3.80 -22.23 1.71
C LYS A 52 -4.01 -21.10 0.71
N HIS A 53 -4.91 -20.18 1.07
CA HIS A 53 -5.09 -18.94 0.33
C HIS A 53 -4.04 -17.93 0.77
N THR A 54 -3.27 -17.42 -0.18
CA THR A 54 -2.25 -16.41 0.06
C THR A 54 -2.45 -15.24 -0.92
N LEU A 55 -1.90 -14.08 -0.57
CA LEU A 55 -1.86 -12.94 -1.46
C LEU A 55 -0.90 -13.22 -2.63
N HIS A 56 -1.15 -12.56 -3.77
CA HIS A 56 -0.24 -12.65 -4.92
C HIS A 56 1.11 -12.04 -4.56
N SER A 57 2.17 -12.82 -4.62
CA SER A 57 3.50 -12.40 -4.19
C SER A 57 4.02 -11.19 -4.96
N ASN A 58 3.75 -11.11 -6.27
CA ASN A 58 4.17 -9.97 -7.08
C ASN A 58 3.58 -8.65 -6.58
N ASN A 59 2.34 -8.66 -6.10
CA ASN A 59 1.69 -7.47 -5.55
C ASN A 59 2.37 -7.04 -4.25
N LEU A 60 2.70 -8.00 -3.38
CA LEU A 60 3.42 -7.72 -2.14
C LEU A 60 4.83 -7.16 -2.41
N TYR A 61 5.55 -7.74 -3.35
CA TYR A 61 6.87 -7.26 -3.73
C TYR A 61 6.80 -5.84 -4.29
N GLN A 62 5.80 -5.55 -5.11
CA GLN A 62 5.60 -4.22 -5.69
C GLN A 62 5.37 -3.17 -4.61
N ILE A 63 4.38 -3.38 -3.72
CA ILE A 63 4.07 -2.39 -2.68
C ILE A 63 5.23 -2.23 -1.69
N PHE A 64 5.89 -3.32 -1.33
CA PHE A 64 7.04 -3.28 -0.45
C PHE A 64 8.20 -2.47 -1.07
N THR A 65 8.47 -2.68 -2.35
CA THR A 65 9.50 -1.94 -3.09
C THR A 65 9.17 -0.45 -3.13
N TYR A 66 7.93 -0.09 -3.41
CA TYR A 66 7.50 1.30 -3.43
C TYR A 66 7.68 1.97 -2.06
N VAL A 67 7.25 1.30 -0.99
CA VAL A 67 7.36 1.81 0.37
C VAL A 67 8.81 2.01 0.77
N LYS A 68 9.68 1.05 0.50
CA LYS A 68 11.09 1.13 0.88
C LYS A 68 11.84 2.23 0.12
N ASN A 69 11.57 2.40 -1.16
CA ASN A 69 12.19 3.48 -1.92
C ASN A 69 11.67 4.85 -1.50
N LYS A 70 10.38 4.97 -1.21
CA LYS A 70 9.81 6.22 -0.68
C LYS A 70 10.35 6.55 0.70
N ASP A 71 10.47 5.56 1.56
CA ASP A 71 11.03 5.70 2.91
C ASP A 71 12.45 6.28 2.87
N SER A 72 13.26 5.84 1.91
CA SER A 72 14.64 6.31 1.72
C SER A 72 14.73 7.79 1.37
N GLU A 73 13.70 8.39 0.77
CA GLU A 73 13.70 9.82 0.46
C GLU A 73 13.78 10.71 1.70
N PHE A 74 13.29 10.22 2.84
CA PHE A 74 13.26 11.00 4.07
C PHE A 74 14.59 10.96 4.83
N GLY A 75 15.46 9.99 4.55
CA GLY A 75 16.72 9.83 5.27
C GLY A 75 16.49 9.67 6.77
N ASP A 76 17.19 10.46 7.57
CA ASP A 76 17.11 10.42 9.04
C ASP A 76 15.99 11.30 9.61
N LYS A 77 15.23 12.00 8.78
CA LYS A 77 14.12 12.84 9.25
C LYS A 77 13.01 11.96 9.82
N PRO A 78 12.37 12.37 10.93
CA PRO A 78 11.22 11.65 11.45
C PRO A 78 10.11 11.55 10.37
N HIS A 79 9.66 10.34 10.09
CA HIS A 79 8.68 10.10 9.04
C HIS A 79 7.98 8.75 9.24
N GLU A 80 6.88 8.58 8.54
CA GLU A 80 6.16 7.31 8.47
C GLU A 80 5.70 7.07 7.04
N VAL A 81 6.18 6.01 6.42
CA VAL A 81 5.74 5.58 5.10
C VAL A 81 5.06 4.22 5.22
N SER A 82 3.83 4.15 4.74
CA SER A 82 3.02 2.93 4.76
C SER A 82 2.59 2.58 3.34
N GLY A 83 2.27 1.32 3.14
CA GLY A 83 1.72 0.84 1.87
C GLY A 83 0.38 0.17 2.08
N MET A 84 -0.43 0.16 1.03
CA MET A 84 -1.72 -0.52 1.01
C MET A 84 -1.96 -1.14 -0.35
N LEU A 85 -2.29 -2.42 -0.36
CA LEU A 85 -2.91 -3.08 -1.50
C LEU A 85 -4.42 -2.97 -1.33
N LEU A 86 -5.09 -2.34 -2.28
CA LEU A 86 -6.53 -2.14 -2.23
C LEU A 86 -7.17 -2.94 -3.35
N TYR A 87 -7.83 -4.03 -2.99
CA TYR A 87 -8.47 -4.95 -3.92
C TYR A 87 -9.94 -4.61 -4.07
N ALA A 88 -10.46 -4.69 -5.31
CA ALA A 88 -11.89 -4.74 -5.51
C ALA A 88 -12.43 -6.04 -4.91
N GLN A 89 -13.54 -5.95 -4.18
CA GLN A 89 -14.18 -7.11 -3.57
C GLN A 89 -14.59 -8.12 -4.66
N THR A 90 -14.35 -9.39 -4.38
CA THR A 90 -14.73 -10.51 -5.25
C THR A 90 -15.87 -11.30 -4.64
N ASP A 91 -16.27 -12.40 -5.29
CA ASP A 91 -17.26 -13.33 -4.75
C ASP A 91 -16.65 -14.40 -3.83
N GLU A 92 -15.35 -14.31 -3.56
CA GLU A 92 -14.68 -15.23 -2.64
C GLU A 92 -15.26 -15.12 -1.23
N ALA A 93 -15.35 -16.25 -0.52
CA ALA A 93 -15.85 -16.28 0.85
C ALA A 93 -14.94 -15.52 1.83
N VAL A 94 -13.63 -15.51 1.56
CA VAL A 94 -12.64 -14.81 2.37
C VAL A 94 -12.10 -13.63 1.57
N GLN A 95 -12.29 -12.43 2.10
CA GLN A 95 -11.76 -11.21 1.51
C GLN A 95 -10.54 -10.76 2.32
N PRO A 96 -9.43 -10.36 1.66
CA PRO A 96 -8.26 -9.88 2.39
C PRO A 96 -8.55 -8.62 3.20
N ASP A 97 -8.19 -8.65 4.47
CA ASP A 97 -8.27 -7.50 5.39
C ASP A 97 -7.25 -7.70 6.50
N ASN A 98 -6.02 -7.31 6.23
CA ASN A 98 -4.91 -7.54 7.16
C ASN A 98 -3.96 -6.35 7.16
N THR A 99 -3.26 -6.19 8.28
CA THR A 99 -2.18 -5.22 8.43
C THR A 99 -0.94 -5.92 8.94
N TYR A 100 0.17 -5.70 8.27
CA TYR A 100 1.46 -6.30 8.60
C TYR A 100 2.47 -5.21 8.91
N MET A 101 3.40 -5.51 9.82
CA MET A 101 4.60 -4.70 10.01
C MET A 101 5.76 -5.43 9.37
N MET A 102 6.35 -4.83 8.35
CA MET A 102 7.43 -5.42 7.55
C MET A 102 8.62 -4.46 7.52
N SER A 103 9.72 -4.85 8.14
CA SER A 103 10.98 -4.09 8.15
C SER A 103 10.76 -2.61 8.56
N GLY A 104 9.91 -2.39 9.56
CA GLY A 104 9.65 -1.06 10.11
C GLY A 104 8.54 -0.28 9.40
N ASN A 105 7.92 -0.84 8.37
CA ASN A 105 6.83 -0.18 7.65
C ASN A 105 5.53 -0.96 7.78
N ARG A 106 4.42 -0.24 7.84
CA ARG A 106 3.09 -0.84 7.84
C ARG A 106 2.66 -1.13 6.41
N ILE A 107 2.28 -2.37 6.15
CA ILE A 107 1.72 -2.80 4.86
C ILE A 107 0.34 -3.36 5.14
N SER A 108 -0.68 -2.75 4.56
CA SER A 108 -2.07 -3.16 4.73
C SER A 108 -2.62 -3.76 3.45
N VAL A 109 -3.56 -4.68 3.62
CA VAL A 109 -4.32 -5.25 2.51
C VAL A 109 -5.78 -5.04 2.85
N LYS A 110 -6.49 -4.32 2.01
CA LYS A 110 -7.90 -3.97 2.20
C LYS A 110 -8.72 -4.33 0.98
N THR A 111 -10.01 -4.44 1.18
CA THR A 111 -10.98 -4.74 0.13
C THR A 111 -11.98 -3.61 0.02
N LEU A 112 -12.28 -3.22 -1.22
CA LEU A 112 -13.24 -2.16 -1.53
C LEU A 112 -14.46 -2.77 -2.21
N ASP A 113 -15.64 -2.59 -1.61
CA ASP A 113 -16.89 -3.01 -2.23
C ASP A 113 -17.31 -1.99 -3.29
N LEU A 114 -17.28 -2.41 -4.55
CA LEU A 114 -17.69 -1.58 -5.68
C LEU A 114 -19.15 -1.84 -6.10
N ASN A 115 -19.81 -2.83 -5.50
CA ASN A 115 -21.20 -3.19 -5.83
C ASN A 115 -22.19 -2.44 -4.93
N CYS A 116 -22.07 -1.12 -4.89
CA CYS A 116 -22.89 -0.24 -4.09
C CYS A 116 -22.92 1.16 -4.71
N ASP A 117 -23.74 2.05 -4.16
CA ASP A 117 -23.83 3.43 -4.64
C ASP A 117 -22.48 4.16 -4.49
N PHE A 118 -22.26 5.15 -5.34
CA PHE A 118 -21.04 5.95 -5.30
C PHE A 118 -20.80 6.57 -3.92
N SER A 119 -21.87 6.99 -3.22
CA SER A 119 -21.74 7.53 -1.86
C SER A 119 -21.13 6.53 -0.88
N GLU A 120 -21.48 5.25 -1.01
CA GLU A 120 -20.90 4.20 -0.18
C GLU A 120 -19.45 3.91 -0.53
N ILE A 121 -19.11 3.95 -1.81
CA ILE A 121 -17.70 3.84 -2.25
C ILE A 121 -16.90 5.00 -1.68
N ALA A 122 -17.41 6.22 -1.78
CA ALA A 122 -16.76 7.40 -1.21
C ALA A 122 -16.57 7.28 0.30
N ASN A 123 -17.56 6.74 1.02
CA ASN A 123 -17.46 6.52 2.46
C ASN A 123 -16.36 5.50 2.81
N GLN A 124 -16.21 4.43 2.04
CA GLN A 124 -15.13 3.46 2.23
C GLN A 124 -13.75 4.10 2.02
N LEU A 125 -13.59 4.90 0.97
CA LEU A 125 -12.34 5.60 0.69
C LEU A 125 -12.02 6.63 1.76
N ASN A 126 -13.02 7.38 2.22
CA ASN A 126 -12.86 8.35 3.31
C ASN A 126 -12.44 7.66 4.61
N ALA A 127 -13.00 6.49 4.91
CA ALA A 127 -12.62 5.71 6.08
C ALA A 127 -11.14 5.29 6.03
N ILE A 128 -10.64 4.93 4.85
CA ILE A 128 -9.22 4.62 4.65
C ILE A 128 -8.35 5.85 4.94
N ALA A 129 -8.73 7.01 4.40
CA ALA A 129 -7.99 8.25 4.60
C ALA A 129 -8.00 8.67 6.08
N GLU A 130 -9.14 8.58 6.75
CA GLU A 130 -9.25 8.88 8.19
C GLU A 130 -8.40 7.94 9.03
N GLY A 131 -8.41 6.65 8.71
CA GLY A 131 -7.57 5.66 9.37
C GLY A 131 -6.08 5.97 9.21
N PHE A 132 -5.67 6.42 8.05
CA PHE A 132 -4.30 6.87 7.80
C PHE A 132 -3.92 8.09 8.64
N LEU A 133 -4.79 9.09 8.72
CA LEU A 133 -4.53 10.32 9.47
C LEU A 133 -4.44 10.07 10.97
N THR A 134 -5.18 9.10 11.50
CA THR A 134 -5.24 8.81 12.93
C THR A 134 -4.35 7.66 13.37
N SER A 135 -3.83 6.85 12.42
CA SER A 135 -2.95 5.73 12.77
C SER A 135 -1.60 6.21 13.28
N HIS A 136 -1.07 5.50 14.27
CA HIS A 136 0.28 5.74 14.77
C HIS A 136 1.12 4.49 14.55
N LYS A 137 2.38 4.71 14.15
CA LYS A 137 3.36 3.63 14.14
C LYS A 137 3.47 3.09 15.57
N PRO A 138 3.38 1.77 15.79
CA PRO A 138 3.60 1.22 17.13
C PRO A 138 4.93 1.73 17.67
N ALA A 139 4.92 2.22 18.92
CA ALA A 139 6.13 2.66 19.60
C ALA A 139 7.19 1.58 19.38
N GLY A 140 8.33 2.00 18.85
CA GLY A 140 9.37 1.13 18.34
C GLY A 140 9.63 -0.04 19.27
N GLY A 141 8.94 -1.09 18.97
CA GLY A 141 9.21 -2.32 19.63
C GLY A 141 10.62 -2.68 19.29
N CYS A 142 11.41 -2.59 20.17
CA CYS A 142 12.67 -3.19 20.00
C CYS A 142 12.55 -4.56 19.32
#